data_9732c7dfb92522b436e4ac2bde063387
#
_entry.id   9732c7dfb92522b436e4ac2bde063387
#
_cell.length_a   1.000
_cell.length_b   1.000
_cell.length_c   1.000
_cell.angle_alpha   90.00
_cell.angle_beta   90.00
_cell.angle_gamma   90.00
#
_symmetry.space_group_name_H-M   'P 1'
#
loop_
_entity.id
_entity.type
_entity.pdbx_description
1 polymer ?
#
loop_
_entity_poly.entity_id
_entity_poly.type
_entity_poly.pdbx_seq_one_letter_code
_entity_poly.pdbx_strand_id
1 'polypeptide(L)'
;MARLTPRTVVLHRHELSYVDSGSGPVVLFIHGILGSQQQWWHLVDVMDDDHRVVVPDLFGHGDSAKPLGDYSLSAHAAAMRDLLDHLGVDRVTLVGHSLG
;
A
#
# COMPACT_ATOMS: atom_id res chain seq x y z
N MET A 1 -8.85 4.62 -18.31
CA MET A 1 -8.06 4.22 -17.13
C MET A 1 -7.94 2.72 -17.07
N ALA A 2 -6.74 2.21 -16.86
CA ALA A 2 -6.54 0.78 -16.71
C ALA A 2 -7.29 0.26 -15.49
N ARG A 3 -7.78 -0.95 -15.60
CA ARG A 3 -8.44 -1.60 -14.48
C ARG A 3 -7.39 -2.06 -13.48
N LEU A 4 -7.51 -1.61 -12.25
CA LEU A 4 -6.64 -2.03 -11.16
C LEU A 4 -7.30 -3.18 -10.40
N THR A 5 -6.53 -4.24 -10.18
CA THR A 5 -7.00 -5.41 -9.45
C THR A 5 -6.22 -5.54 -8.16
N PRO A 6 -6.81 -5.20 -7.01
CA PRO A 6 -6.13 -5.35 -5.73
C PRO A 6 -5.78 -6.81 -5.46
N ARG A 7 -4.65 -7.00 -4.79
CA ARG A 7 -4.18 -8.29 -4.30
C ARG A 7 -4.26 -8.29 -2.78
N THR A 8 -4.14 -9.45 -2.19
CA THR A 8 -4.09 -9.57 -0.73
C THR A 8 -2.85 -10.34 -0.32
N VAL A 9 -2.34 -10.02 0.85
CA VAL A 9 -1.27 -10.74 1.52
C VAL A 9 -1.62 -10.81 3.01
N VAL A 10 -1.22 -11.89 3.66
CA VAL A 10 -1.41 -12.02 5.11
C VAL A 10 -0.16 -11.51 5.81
N LEU A 11 -0.30 -10.44 6.57
CA LEU A 11 0.75 -9.87 7.40
C LEU A 11 0.23 -9.79 8.83
N HIS A 12 1.06 -10.16 9.81
CA HIS A 12 0.65 -10.10 11.21
C HIS A 12 -0.69 -10.82 11.45
N ARG A 13 -0.91 -11.95 10.73
CA ARG A 13 -2.13 -12.79 10.80
C ARG A 13 -3.39 -12.16 10.23
N HIS A 14 -3.27 -11.04 9.51
CA HIS A 14 -4.42 -10.34 8.93
C HIS A 14 -4.19 -10.05 7.47
N GLU A 15 -5.27 -10.05 6.69
CA GLU A 15 -5.20 -9.73 5.27
C GLU A 15 -5.00 -8.24 5.05
N LEU A 16 -4.03 -7.90 4.21
CA LEU A 16 -3.79 -6.55 3.75
C LEU A 16 -4.03 -6.51 2.24
N SER A 17 -4.86 -5.56 1.81
CA SER A 17 -5.15 -5.34 0.40
C SER A 17 -4.20 -4.31 -0.18
N TYR A 18 -3.69 -4.55 -1.39
CA TYR A 18 -2.78 -3.62 -2.06
C TYR A 18 -2.89 -3.75 -3.57
N VAL A 19 -2.50 -2.68 -4.26
CA VAL A 19 -2.28 -2.70 -5.71
C VAL A 19 -0.77 -2.72 -5.95
N ASP A 20 -0.33 -3.53 -6.91
CA ASP A 20 1.07 -3.62 -7.34
C ASP A 20 1.05 -3.63 -8.86
N SER A 21 1.50 -2.56 -9.49
CA SER A 21 1.40 -2.36 -10.92
C SER A 21 2.67 -1.75 -11.49
N GLY A 22 3.07 -2.23 -12.67
CA GLY A 22 4.22 -1.70 -13.38
C GLY A 22 5.54 -2.38 -13.02
N SER A 23 6.63 -1.83 -13.57
CA SER A 23 7.98 -2.30 -13.31
C SER A 23 8.93 -1.10 -13.32
N GLY A 24 10.09 -1.27 -12.68
CA GLY A 24 11.08 -0.22 -12.57
C GLY A 24 11.28 0.21 -11.12
N PRO A 25 11.78 1.44 -10.88
CA PRO A 25 11.92 1.95 -9.53
C PRO A 25 10.58 1.91 -8.79
N VAL A 26 10.61 1.55 -7.51
CA VAL A 26 9.40 1.34 -6.73
C VAL A 26 8.95 2.61 -6.03
N VAL A 27 7.67 2.92 -6.14
CA VAL A 27 7.03 4.02 -5.40
C VAL A 27 5.91 3.42 -4.56
N LEU A 28 5.93 3.72 -3.25
CA LEU A 28 4.91 3.28 -2.31
C LEU A 28 4.05 4.48 -1.92
N PHE A 29 2.77 4.43 -2.25
CA PHE A 29 1.81 5.47 -1.88
C PHE A 29 1.02 5.04 -0.66
N ILE A 30 1.01 5.86 0.39
CA ILE A 30 0.31 5.58 1.63
C ILE A 30 -0.78 6.62 1.85
N HIS A 31 -2.03 6.17 1.93
CA HIS A 31 -3.18 7.06 2.13
C HIS A 31 -3.23 7.61 3.56
N GLY A 32 -4.03 8.65 3.75
CA GLY A 32 -4.27 9.23 5.05
C GLY A 32 -5.33 8.49 5.87
N ILE A 33 -5.51 8.91 7.10
CA ILE A 33 -6.54 8.35 7.97
C ILE A 33 -7.93 8.54 7.32
N LEU A 34 -8.78 7.53 7.45
CA LEU A 34 -10.09 7.44 6.80
C LEU A 34 -10.05 7.37 5.26
N GLY A 35 -8.85 7.29 4.68
CA GLY A 35 -8.69 7.09 3.25
C GLY A 35 -8.61 5.62 2.85
N SER A 36 -8.19 5.39 1.62
CA SER A 36 -7.93 4.06 1.09
C SER A 36 -6.97 4.14 -0.09
N GLN A 37 -6.57 2.99 -0.61
CA GLN A 37 -5.73 2.94 -1.81
C GLN A 37 -6.34 3.69 -3.00
N GLN A 38 -7.65 3.79 -3.07
CA GLN A 38 -8.35 4.46 -4.17
C GLN A 38 -7.97 5.94 -4.28
N GLN A 39 -7.52 6.54 -3.20
CA GLN A 39 -7.01 7.91 -3.19
C GLN A 39 -5.93 8.14 -4.25
N TRP A 40 -5.13 7.09 -4.55
CA TRP A 40 -3.97 7.17 -5.44
C TRP A 40 -4.17 6.53 -6.81
N TRP A 41 -5.29 5.86 -7.06
CA TRP A 41 -5.46 5.07 -8.27
C TRP A 41 -5.25 5.87 -9.56
N HIS A 42 -5.63 7.14 -9.57
CA HIS A 42 -5.45 7.99 -10.76
C HIS A 42 -3.96 8.24 -11.07
N LEU A 43 -3.08 8.16 -10.09
CA LEU A 43 -1.65 8.30 -10.31
C LEU A 43 -1.00 6.99 -10.76
N VAL A 44 -1.59 5.86 -10.42
CA VAL A 44 -1.04 4.55 -10.82
C VAL A 44 -0.99 4.44 -12.34
N ASP A 45 -2.07 4.78 -13.01
CA ASP A 45 -2.13 4.72 -14.49
C ASP A 45 -1.10 5.65 -15.15
N VAL A 46 -0.75 6.75 -14.51
CA VAL A 46 0.24 7.68 -15.05
C VAL A 46 1.65 7.16 -14.84
N MET A 47 1.90 6.47 -13.72
CA MET A 47 3.25 6.15 -13.29
C MET A 47 3.69 4.72 -13.59
N ASP A 48 2.77 3.79 -13.82
CA ASP A 48 3.14 2.37 -13.94
C ASP A 48 3.80 2.01 -15.27
N ASP A 49 3.93 2.95 -16.21
CA ASP A 49 4.69 2.74 -17.44
C ASP A 49 6.19 2.65 -17.17
N ASP A 50 6.70 3.39 -16.20
CA ASP A 50 8.13 3.48 -15.91
C ASP A 50 8.49 3.28 -14.44
N HIS A 51 7.51 3.01 -13.58
CA HIS A 51 7.68 2.73 -12.16
C HIS A 51 6.87 1.51 -11.75
N ARG A 52 7.34 0.82 -10.73
CA ARG A 52 6.53 -0.15 -10.03
C ARG A 52 5.82 0.58 -8.90
N VAL A 53 4.49 0.60 -8.94
CA VAL A 53 3.68 1.37 -8.01
C VAL A 53 2.98 0.41 -7.07
N VAL A 54 3.18 0.60 -5.77
CA VAL A 54 2.57 -0.22 -4.72
C VAL A 54 1.68 0.68 -3.87
N VAL A 55 0.41 0.32 -3.76
CA VAL A 55 -0.58 1.14 -3.07
C VAL A 55 -1.42 0.26 -2.15
N PRO A 56 -1.05 0.17 -0.87
CA PRO A 56 -1.83 -0.62 0.09
C PRO A 56 -3.00 0.15 0.68
N ASP A 57 -3.98 -0.60 1.19
CA ASP A 57 -4.88 -0.13 2.22
C ASP A 57 -4.24 -0.43 3.58
N LEU A 58 -4.04 0.58 4.40
CA LEU A 58 -3.58 0.37 5.77
C LEU A 58 -4.59 -0.49 6.54
N PHE A 59 -4.12 -1.25 7.53
CA PHE A 59 -5.05 -1.98 8.40
C PHE A 59 -6.08 -1.02 8.98
N GLY A 60 -7.32 -1.49 9.08
CA GLY A 60 -8.43 -0.66 9.53
C GLY A 60 -9.07 0.18 8.43
N HIS A 61 -8.53 0.14 7.20
CA HIS A 61 -8.98 0.98 6.09
C HIS A 61 -9.27 0.14 4.84
N GLY A 62 -10.13 0.66 3.99
CA GLY A 62 -10.43 0.06 2.69
C GLY A 62 -10.80 -1.42 2.81
N ASP A 63 -10.18 -2.24 1.96
CA ASP A 63 -10.41 -3.68 1.89
C ASP A 63 -9.43 -4.49 2.74
N SER A 64 -8.50 -3.85 3.45
CA SER A 64 -7.64 -4.54 4.40
C SER A 64 -8.42 -4.92 5.65
N ALA A 65 -7.94 -5.94 6.38
CA ALA A 65 -8.55 -6.38 7.63
C ALA A 65 -8.64 -5.24 8.64
N LYS A 66 -9.63 -5.31 9.51
CA LYS A 66 -9.88 -4.31 10.56
C LYS A 66 -9.77 -4.96 11.93
N PRO A 67 -8.58 -5.50 12.30
CA PRO A 67 -8.43 -6.19 13.57
C PRO A 67 -8.58 -5.24 14.75
N LEU A 68 -8.99 -5.79 15.87
CA LEU A 68 -8.85 -5.10 17.15
C LEU A 68 -7.37 -5.09 17.48
N GLY A 69 -6.84 -3.94 17.88
CA GLY A 69 -5.44 -3.88 18.26
C GLY A 69 -4.81 -2.52 17.99
N ASP A 70 -3.53 -2.57 17.72
CA ASP A 70 -2.70 -1.37 17.61
C ASP A 70 -2.76 -0.76 16.21
N TYR A 71 -3.22 0.48 16.13
CA TYR A 71 -3.20 1.28 14.91
C TYR A 71 -2.23 2.47 15.03
N SER A 72 -1.21 2.34 15.87
CA SER A 72 -0.18 3.36 16.00
C SER A 72 0.61 3.55 14.71
N LEU A 73 1.34 4.67 14.62
CA LEU A 73 2.25 4.90 13.50
C LEU A 73 3.29 3.79 13.39
N SER A 74 3.80 3.32 14.53
CA SER A 74 4.78 2.23 14.56
C SER A 74 4.19 0.93 14.00
N ALA A 75 2.95 0.62 14.32
CA ALA A 75 2.29 -0.59 13.81
C ALA A 75 2.09 -0.49 12.29
N HIS A 76 1.65 0.64 11.79
CA HIS A 76 1.51 0.85 10.34
C HIS A 76 2.87 0.80 9.63
N ALA A 77 3.89 1.41 10.20
CA ALA A 77 5.23 1.36 9.62
C ALA A 77 5.76 -0.07 9.54
N ALA A 78 5.55 -0.87 10.60
CA ALA A 78 5.96 -2.28 10.59
C ALA A 78 5.21 -3.06 9.51
N ALA A 79 3.92 -2.83 9.33
CA ALA A 79 3.13 -3.48 8.29
C ALA A 79 3.65 -3.12 6.89
N MET A 80 3.99 -1.86 6.65
CA MET A 80 4.53 -1.42 5.37
C MET A 80 5.90 -2.04 5.10
N ARG A 81 6.76 -2.09 6.09
CA ARG A 81 8.05 -2.78 5.98
C ARG A 81 7.86 -4.24 5.59
N ASP A 82 6.96 -4.92 6.26
CA ASP A 82 6.73 -6.34 6.00
C ASP A 82 6.07 -6.58 4.64
N LEU A 83 5.24 -5.65 4.17
CA LEU A 83 4.72 -5.70 2.81
C LEU A 83 5.86 -5.61 1.79
N LEU A 84 6.78 -4.66 1.97
CA LEU A 84 7.92 -4.51 1.06
C LEU A 84 8.83 -5.73 1.10
N ASP A 85 9.06 -6.32 2.27
CA ASP A 85 9.83 -7.57 2.40
C ASP A 85 9.14 -8.71 1.65
N HIS A 86 7.84 -8.83 1.77
CA HIS A 86 7.05 -9.84 1.04
C HIS A 86 7.20 -9.68 -0.47
N LEU A 87 7.24 -8.44 -0.95
CA LEU A 87 7.36 -8.13 -2.38
C LEU A 87 8.82 -8.16 -2.87
N GLY A 88 9.79 -8.36 -1.99
CA GLY A 88 11.20 -8.40 -2.35
C GLY A 88 11.78 -7.05 -2.71
N VAL A 89 11.27 -5.97 -2.12
CA VAL A 89 11.67 -4.59 -2.44
C VAL A 89 12.64 -4.07 -1.39
N ASP A 90 13.85 -3.69 -1.81
CA ASP A 90 14.88 -3.14 -0.92
C ASP A 90 14.86 -1.62 -0.83
N ARG A 91 14.49 -0.95 -1.93
CA ARG A 91 14.48 0.50 -2.02
C ARG A 91 13.14 0.97 -2.55
N VAL A 92 12.65 2.04 -1.98
CA VAL A 92 11.35 2.59 -2.35
C VAL A 92 11.35 4.10 -2.14
N THR A 93 10.64 4.81 -3.02
CA THR A 93 10.27 6.19 -2.78
C THR A 93 8.91 6.17 -2.09
N LEU A 94 8.83 6.82 -0.93
CA LEU A 94 7.59 6.90 -0.16
C LEU A 94 6.85 8.19 -0.50
N VAL A 95 5.56 8.06 -0.77
CA VAL A 95 4.65 9.21 -0.91
C VAL A 95 3.52 8.99 0.08
N GLY A 96 3.48 9.83 1.09
CA GLY A 96 2.47 9.75 2.13
C GLY A 96 1.58 10.98 2.15
N HIS A 97 0.35 10.82 2.63
CA HIS A 97 -0.59 11.91 2.81
C HIS A 97 -1.15 11.83 4.22
N SER A 98 -1.07 12.93 4.99
CA SER A 98 -1.55 13.03 6.36
C SER A 98 -0.86 11.97 7.25
N LEU A 99 -1.58 10.96 7.72
CA LEU A 99 -1.05 9.88 8.53
C LEU A 99 0.07 9.10 7.82
N GLY A 100 -0.11 8.92 6.53
CA GLY A 100 0.91 8.26 5.71
C GLY A 100 2.09 9.16 5.47
#